data_f0b51ffd64da1adb93aeac25b5ab703a
#
_entry.id   f0b51ffd64da1adb93aeac25b5ab703a
#
_cell.length_a   1.000
_cell.length_b   1.000
_cell.length_c   1.000
_cell.angle_alpha   90.00
_cell.angle_beta   90.00
_cell.angle_gamma   90.00
#
_symmetry.space_group_name_H-M   'P 1'
#
loop_
_entity.id
_entity.type
_entity.pdbx_description
1 polymer ?
#
loop_
_entity_poly.entity_id
_entity_poly.type
_entity_poly.pdbx_seq_one_letter_code
_entity_poly.pdbx_strand_id
1 'polypeptide(L)'
;MPWTAVEEADLLAFFLPMHTATRLFQKLIDKVLAANPHAHLCGYGLYAPMNDALLRRLGVQTVIGGEFEQGLSDLARRLSVTRAGELPYRQPEPLVSMARQQFRVPDRTGLPALGAYAQLVTGGETRRVGYTEASHGCKHLCRHCPVVPVYRGLFRIVQRDVVLQDIRQQVVAGAQHITFGDPDFFNGPRHAVPIVEALHSEWPELTYDVTIKVEHLLNHRELLPVLKATNCLFVTSAVETLDDAVLGKLAKGHTRAGFEEALRLMRATGLALSPTFIPFTPWTTLEAYREFLRALLDLELVEQVAPIQLAIRLLLPEGSLLLELSEMWARIQPFDTRALCYPWQNADGRLDVLCTSVQELIKREERRRKSRWEIFRQIWDLAEAGEFPVDAPMVSRATIPYLTEPWYC
;
A
#
# COMPACT_ATOMS: atom_id res chain seq x y z
N MET A 1 2.61 21.19 -11.18
CA MET A 1 2.80 21.39 -12.61
C MET A 1 2.03 22.66 -12.99
N PRO A 2 2.63 23.63 -13.68
CA PRO A 2 1.91 24.82 -14.15
C PRO A 2 0.88 24.44 -15.23
N TRP A 3 -0.26 25.11 -15.24
CA TRP A 3 -1.33 24.85 -16.23
C TRP A 3 -0.88 25.11 -17.67
N THR A 4 0.03 26.04 -17.89
CA THR A 4 0.65 26.28 -19.20
C THR A 4 1.28 25.01 -19.80
N ALA A 5 1.94 24.17 -18.97
CA ALA A 5 2.49 22.90 -19.43
C ALA A 5 1.39 21.87 -19.81
N VAL A 6 0.20 21.99 -19.23
CA VAL A 6 -0.96 21.17 -19.65
C VAL A 6 -1.51 21.63 -20.98
N GLU A 7 -1.60 22.94 -21.19
CA GLU A 7 -2.15 23.56 -22.42
C GLU A 7 -1.30 23.26 -23.66
N GLU A 8 0.01 23.11 -23.50
CA GLU A 8 0.98 22.91 -24.58
C GLU A 8 1.36 21.44 -24.83
N ALA A 9 0.94 20.52 -23.96
CA ALA A 9 1.36 19.12 -24.04
C ALA A 9 0.66 18.32 -25.14
N ASP A 10 1.42 17.55 -25.91
CA ASP A 10 0.87 16.56 -26.85
C ASP A 10 0.40 15.27 -26.17
N LEU A 11 1.02 14.93 -25.03
CA LEU A 11 0.73 13.75 -24.21
C LEU A 11 0.60 14.15 -22.74
N LEU A 12 -0.50 13.81 -22.14
CA LEU A 12 -0.74 13.93 -20.70
C LEU A 12 -0.90 12.53 -20.10
N ALA A 13 0.12 12.09 -19.38
CA ALA A 13 0.15 10.78 -18.74
C ALA A 13 -0.12 10.92 -17.22
N PHE A 14 -1.15 10.21 -16.73
CA PHE A 14 -1.61 10.24 -15.35
C PHE A 14 -1.22 8.95 -14.63
N PHE A 15 -0.39 9.07 -13.59
CA PHE A 15 -0.03 7.93 -12.73
C PHE A 15 -1.17 7.62 -11.76
N LEU A 16 -1.71 6.42 -11.87
CA LEU A 16 -2.85 5.92 -11.10
C LEU A 16 -2.42 4.68 -10.29
N PRO A 17 -1.54 4.85 -9.27
CA PRO A 17 -1.00 3.71 -8.52
C PRO A 17 -2.00 3.14 -7.52
N MET A 18 -3.00 3.92 -7.11
CA MET A 18 -3.93 3.56 -6.03
C MET A 18 -5.33 4.15 -6.24
N HIS A 19 -6.27 3.66 -5.47
CA HIS A 19 -7.67 4.10 -5.46
C HIS A 19 -7.83 5.62 -5.30
N THR A 20 -7.15 6.23 -4.33
CA THR A 20 -7.25 7.67 -4.08
C THR A 20 -6.74 8.51 -5.25
N ALA A 21 -5.63 8.13 -5.87
CA ALA A 21 -5.09 8.81 -7.05
C ALA A 21 -6.09 8.78 -8.21
N THR A 22 -6.76 7.65 -8.44
CA THR A 22 -7.80 7.50 -9.48
C THR A 22 -9.02 8.38 -9.19
N ARG A 23 -9.44 8.49 -7.93
CA ARG A 23 -10.53 9.42 -7.53
C ARG A 23 -10.14 10.89 -7.69
N LEU A 24 -8.89 11.25 -7.45
CA LEU A 24 -8.39 12.61 -7.71
C LEU A 24 -8.37 12.91 -9.20
N PHE A 25 -7.95 11.94 -10.02
CA PHE A 25 -8.00 12.05 -11.48
C PHE A 25 -9.42 12.35 -11.99
N GLN A 26 -10.44 11.64 -11.51
CA GLN A 26 -11.83 11.89 -11.87
C GLN A 26 -12.29 13.34 -11.63
N LYS A 27 -11.80 13.99 -10.56
CA LYS A 27 -12.12 15.39 -10.25
C LYS A 27 -11.35 16.39 -11.11
N LEU A 28 -10.24 15.96 -11.70
CA LEU A 28 -9.33 16.81 -12.46
C LEU A 28 -9.63 16.78 -13.97
N ILE A 29 -10.13 15.66 -14.49
CA ILE A 29 -10.16 15.38 -15.93
C ILE A 29 -10.95 16.41 -16.74
N ASP A 30 -12.10 16.89 -16.26
CA ASP A 30 -12.89 17.90 -16.96
C ASP A 30 -12.12 19.21 -17.14
N LYS A 31 -11.32 19.60 -16.15
CA LYS A 31 -10.46 20.79 -16.22
C LYS A 31 -9.31 20.59 -17.21
N VAL A 32 -8.76 19.39 -17.28
CA VAL A 32 -7.69 19.04 -18.23
C VAL A 32 -8.22 19.09 -19.66
N LEU A 33 -9.37 18.47 -19.92
CA LEU A 33 -10.03 18.48 -21.25
C LEU A 33 -10.43 19.89 -21.69
N ALA A 34 -10.86 20.74 -20.75
CA ALA A 34 -11.17 22.13 -21.05
C ALA A 34 -9.90 22.95 -21.38
N ALA A 35 -8.78 22.68 -20.74
CA ALA A 35 -7.51 23.37 -20.97
C ALA A 35 -6.80 22.89 -22.24
N ASN A 36 -6.84 21.58 -22.53
CA ASN A 36 -6.22 21.00 -23.72
C ASN A 36 -7.04 19.82 -24.27
N PRO A 37 -8.03 20.09 -25.15
CA PRO A 37 -8.87 19.04 -25.73
C PRO A 37 -8.14 18.19 -26.79
N HIS A 38 -6.94 18.58 -27.22
CA HIS A 38 -6.19 17.91 -28.26
C HIS A 38 -5.11 16.98 -27.76
N ALA A 39 -4.74 17.06 -26.47
CA ALA A 39 -3.75 16.19 -25.89
C ALA A 39 -4.18 14.72 -25.91
N HIS A 40 -3.24 13.84 -26.20
CA HIS A 40 -3.43 12.41 -25.99
C HIS A 40 -3.39 12.10 -24.49
N LEU A 41 -4.47 11.55 -23.93
CA LEU A 41 -4.57 11.22 -22.52
C LEU A 41 -4.18 9.75 -22.30
N CYS A 42 -3.25 9.51 -21.40
CA CYS A 42 -2.82 8.18 -20.96
C CYS A 42 -3.01 8.02 -19.45
N GLY A 43 -3.73 6.97 -19.02
CA GLY A 43 -3.77 6.53 -17.63
C GLY A 43 -2.82 5.33 -17.43
N TYR A 44 -1.93 5.37 -16.45
CA TYR A 44 -0.99 4.26 -16.22
C TYR A 44 -0.80 3.96 -14.74
N GLY A 45 -0.28 2.77 -14.43
CA GLY A 45 -0.06 2.28 -13.07
C GLY A 45 -1.05 1.19 -12.66
N LEU A 46 -1.01 0.79 -11.39
CA LEU A 46 -1.72 -0.38 -10.88
C LEU A 46 -3.25 -0.29 -11.04
N TYR A 47 -3.84 0.87 -10.75
CA TYR A 47 -5.30 1.05 -10.79
C TYR A 47 -5.85 1.42 -12.18
N ALA A 48 -4.98 1.77 -13.12
CA ALA A 48 -5.41 2.15 -14.46
C ALA A 48 -6.14 1.00 -15.20
N PRO A 49 -5.59 -0.21 -15.36
CA PRO A 49 -6.25 -1.30 -16.07
C PRO A 49 -7.53 -1.79 -15.38
N MET A 50 -7.61 -1.73 -14.05
CA MET A 50 -8.83 -2.10 -13.32
C MET A 50 -9.99 -1.14 -13.57
N ASN A 51 -9.69 0.09 -13.99
CA ASN A 51 -10.66 1.15 -14.29
C ASN A 51 -10.70 1.49 -15.79
N ASP A 52 -10.25 0.62 -16.69
CA ASP A 52 -10.13 0.88 -18.13
C ASP A 52 -11.43 1.42 -18.75
N ALA A 53 -12.54 0.74 -18.50
CA ALA A 53 -13.83 1.15 -19.05
C ALA A 53 -14.27 2.54 -18.58
N LEU A 54 -14.01 2.90 -17.34
CA LEU A 54 -14.31 4.22 -16.80
C LEU A 54 -13.37 5.28 -17.38
N LEU A 55 -12.07 5.01 -17.41
CA LEU A 55 -11.07 5.94 -17.94
C LEU A 55 -11.34 6.28 -19.39
N ARG A 56 -11.73 5.29 -20.21
CA ARG A 56 -12.11 5.54 -21.61
C ARG A 56 -13.36 6.38 -21.73
N ARG A 57 -14.38 6.18 -20.89
CA ARG A 57 -15.56 7.06 -20.85
C ARG A 57 -15.22 8.50 -20.46
N LEU A 58 -14.17 8.70 -19.68
CA LEU A 58 -13.65 10.01 -19.31
C LEU A 58 -12.69 10.62 -20.34
N GLY A 59 -12.52 10.00 -21.53
CA GLY A 59 -11.73 10.52 -22.63
C GLY A 59 -10.26 10.05 -22.65
N VAL A 60 -9.86 9.10 -21.81
CA VAL A 60 -8.49 8.53 -21.84
C VAL A 60 -8.37 7.58 -23.05
N GLN A 61 -7.40 7.85 -23.95
CA GLN A 61 -7.21 7.08 -25.16
C GLN A 61 -6.28 5.88 -24.96
N THR A 62 -5.33 5.95 -24.03
CA THR A 62 -4.40 4.84 -23.73
C THR A 62 -4.42 4.52 -22.24
N VAL A 63 -4.48 3.23 -21.93
CA VAL A 63 -4.40 2.72 -20.55
C VAL A 63 -3.31 1.65 -20.49
N ILE A 64 -2.36 1.79 -19.53
CA ILE A 64 -1.21 0.90 -19.41
C ILE A 64 -1.03 0.51 -17.94
N GLY A 65 -0.96 -0.81 -17.66
CA GLY A 65 -0.72 -1.37 -16.34
C GLY A 65 0.41 -2.38 -16.30
N GLY A 66 0.69 -2.89 -15.12
CA GLY A 66 1.83 -3.78 -14.88
C GLY A 66 3.16 -3.04 -15.01
N GLU A 67 4.08 -3.59 -15.77
CA GLU A 67 5.38 -2.99 -16.09
C GLU A 67 5.19 -1.96 -17.22
N PHE A 68 4.85 -0.74 -16.88
CA PHE A 68 4.33 0.27 -17.79
C PHE A 68 5.40 1.15 -18.47
N GLU A 69 6.65 1.15 -18.02
CA GLU A 69 7.70 2.09 -18.45
C GLU A 69 8.00 1.97 -19.94
N GLN A 70 8.14 0.73 -20.43
CA GLN A 70 8.36 0.49 -21.85
C GLN A 70 7.14 0.90 -22.69
N GLY A 71 5.93 0.63 -22.19
CA GLY A 71 4.67 1.03 -22.83
C GLY A 71 4.55 2.55 -22.97
N LEU A 72 4.90 3.30 -21.91
CA LEU A 72 4.92 4.77 -21.97
C LEU A 72 5.94 5.30 -22.97
N SER A 73 7.12 4.71 -23.02
CA SER A 73 8.18 5.07 -23.98
C SER A 73 7.73 4.80 -25.43
N ASP A 74 7.08 3.66 -25.67
CA ASP A 74 6.59 3.28 -26.99
C ASP A 74 5.42 4.17 -27.41
N LEU A 75 4.51 4.52 -26.47
CA LEU A 75 3.43 5.49 -26.72
C LEU A 75 3.99 6.85 -27.14
N ALA A 76 4.93 7.40 -26.38
CA ALA A 76 5.53 8.71 -26.70
C ALA A 76 6.17 8.70 -28.08
N ARG A 77 6.92 7.62 -28.42
CA ARG A 77 7.53 7.44 -29.74
C ARG A 77 6.48 7.33 -30.85
N ARG A 78 5.41 6.57 -30.64
CA ARG A 78 4.32 6.41 -31.60
C ARG A 78 3.65 7.75 -31.91
N LEU A 79 3.36 8.55 -30.89
CA LEU A 79 2.74 9.86 -31.06
C LEU A 79 3.64 10.85 -31.82
N SER A 80 4.95 10.82 -31.55
CA SER A 80 5.92 11.66 -32.26
C SER A 80 5.98 11.34 -33.75
N VAL A 81 5.96 10.05 -34.13
CA VAL A 81 5.97 9.61 -35.54
C VAL A 81 4.65 9.98 -36.23
N THR A 82 3.50 9.81 -35.58
CA THR A 82 2.19 10.17 -36.13
C THR A 82 2.11 11.67 -36.41
N ARG A 83 2.65 12.51 -35.52
CA ARG A 83 2.72 13.96 -35.70
C ARG A 83 3.59 14.36 -36.89
N ALA A 84 4.65 13.59 -37.19
CA ALA A 84 5.49 13.81 -38.36
C ALA A 84 4.84 13.37 -39.70
N GLY A 85 3.59 12.89 -39.68
CA GLY A 85 2.84 12.46 -40.86
C GLY A 85 3.19 11.04 -41.34
N GLU A 86 4.02 10.30 -40.59
CA GLU A 86 4.31 8.91 -40.86
C GLU A 86 3.21 7.99 -40.27
N LEU A 87 2.79 6.96 -41.00
CA LEU A 87 1.81 5.99 -40.51
C LEU A 87 2.46 5.16 -39.40
N PRO A 88 1.87 5.09 -38.20
CA PRO A 88 2.41 4.28 -37.13
C PRO A 88 2.26 2.79 -37.45
N TYR A 89 3.35 2.13 -37.72
CA TYR A 89 3.41 0.68 -37.99
C TYR A 89 3.31 -0.19 -36.73
N ARG A 90 3.04 0.39 -35.56
CA ARG A 90 3.01 -0.33 -34.30
C ARG A 90 1.59 -0.57 -33.79
N GLN A 91 1.38 -1.77 -33.24
CA GLN A 91 0.16 -2.09 -32.51
C GLN A 91 0.03 -1.17 -31.30
N PRO A 92 -1.21 -0.84 -30.86
CA PRO A 92 -1.43 -0.12 -29.61
C PRO A 92 -0.75 -0.85 -28.42
N GLU A 93 -0.36 -0.08 -27.43
CA GLU A 93 0.25 -0.57 -26.21
C GLU A 93 -0.72 -1.53 -25.48
N PRO A 94 -0.24 -2.68 -24.95
CA PRO A 94 -1.10 -3.64 -24.25
C PRO A 94 -1.64 -3.01 -22.96
N LEU A 95 -2.88 -3.35 -22.62
CA LEU A 95 -3.53 -2.88 -21.38
C LEU A 95 -2.71 -3.25 -20.13
N VAL A 96 -2.12 -4.43 -20.10
CA VAL A 96 -1.22 -4.90 -19.03
C VAL A 96 0.01 -5.52 -19.66
N SER A 97 1.18 -5.03 -19.30
CA SER A 97 2.46 -5.62 -19.68
C SER A 97 3.09 -6.29 -18.46
N MET A 98 3.53 -7.53 -18.65
CA MET A 98 4.31 -8.28 -17.66
C MET A 98 5.69 -8.64 -18.21
N ALA A 99 6.16 -7.91 -19.22
CA ALA A 99 7.48 -8.11 -19.81
C ALA A 99 8.58 -7.82 -18.79
N ARG A 100 9.68 -8.59 -18.86
CA ARG A 100 10.89 -8.25 -18.09
C ARG A 100 11.52 -7.02 -18.69
N GLN A 101 11.89 -6.07 -17.83
CA GLN A 101 12.49 -4.81 -18.24
C GLN A 101 13.91 -4.66 -17.70
N GLN A 102 14.70 -3.86 -18.40
CA GLN A 102 15.93 -3.26 -17.88
C GLN A 102 15.56 -1.88 -17.35
N PHE A 103 15.38 -1.80 -16.04
CA PHE A 103 15.03 -0.54 -15.40
C PHE A 103 16.18 0.47 -15.52
N ARG A 104 15.81 1.73 -15.50
CA ARG A 104 16.76 2.83 -15.41
C ARG A 104 16.75 3.38 -14.00
N VAL A 105 17.87 3.94 -13.57
CA VAL A 105 17.90 4.69 -12.31
C VAL A 105 16.93 5.85 -12.42
N PRO A 106 15.99 6.01 -11.48
CA PRO A 106 15.03 7.11 -11.50
C PRO A 106 15.73 8.47 -11.51
N ASP A 107 15.28 9.37 -12.39
CA ASP A 107 15.69 10.77 -12.34
C ASP A 107 14.88 11.48 -11.24
N ARG A 108 15.56 11.96 -10.21
CA ARG A 108 14.97 12.66 -9.09
C ARG A 108 15.11 14.17 -9.17
N THR A 109 15.66 14.68 -10.28
CA THR A 109 15.74 16.13 -10.53
C THR A 109 14.34 16.73 -10.66
N GLY A 110 14.12 17.88 -10.02
CA GLY A 110 12.82 18.53 -10.04
C GLY A 110 11.75 17.96 -9.07
N LEU A 111 12.06 16.89 -8.34
CA LEU A 111 11.20 16.43 -7.25
C LEU A 111 11.36 17.36 -6.02
N PRO A 112 10.30 17.47 -5.17
CA PRO A 112 10.43 18.17 -3.89
C PRO A 112 11.54 17.56 -3.03
N ALA A 113 12.15 18.37 -2.16
CA ALA A 113 13.15 17.91 -1.21
C ALA A 113 12.58 16.82 -0.29
N LEU A 114 13.40 15.88 0.19
CA LEU A 114 12.99 14.76 1.05
C LEU A 114 12.20 15.19 2.29
N GLY A 115 12.48 16.39 2.82
CA GLY A 115 11.72 16.95 3.95
C GLY A 115 10.25 17.28 3.66
N ALA A 116 9.83 17.29 2.38
CA ALA A 116 8.43 17.49 2.00
C ALA A 116 7.60 16.19 2.00
N TYR A 117 8.26 15.04 2.22
CA TYR A 117 7.62 13.73 2.26
C TYR A 117 7.54 13.18 3.70
N ALA A 118 7.04 11.96 3.83
CA ALA A 118 7.00 11.25 5.10
C ALA A 118 8.36 11.24 5.81
N GLN A 119 8.33 11.37 7.13
CA GLN A 119 9.50 11.30 7.99
C GLN A 119 9.41 10.06 8.88
N LEU A 120 10.55 9.47 9.22
CA LEU A 120 10.62 8.44 10.26
C LEU A 120 10.75 9.09 11.63
N VAL A 121 9.93 8.66 12.58
CA VAL A 121 10.07 9.00 14.01
C VAL A 121 10.54 7.77 14.75
N THR A 122 11.66 7.86 15.46
CA THR A 122 12.22 6.77 16.26
C THR A 122 13.06 7.34 17.42
N GLY A 123 12.89 6.81 18.64
CA GLY A 123 13.64 7.28 19.81
C GLY A 123 13.48 8.78 20.12
N GLY A 124 12.39 9.41 19.71
CA GLY A 124 12.17 10.85 19.85
C GLY A 124 12.84 11.71 18.76
N GLU A 125 13.58 11.10 17.83
CA GLU A 125 14.20 11.77 16.69
C GLU A 125 13.36 11.65 15.42
N THR A 126 13.52 12.62 14.52
CA THR A 126 12.91 12.60 13.19
C THR A 126 14.00 12.47 12.14
N ARG A 127 13.86 11.50 11.24
CA ARG A 127 14.80 11.21 10.14
C ARG A 127 14.14 11.41 8.79
N ARG A 128 14.92 11.93 7.83
CA ARG A 128 14.47 12.06 6.43
C ARG A 128 14.45 10.69 5.76
N VAL A 129 13.33 10.42 5.08
CA VAL A 129 13.08 9.14 4.44
C VAL A 129 13.23 9.25 2.93
N GLY A 130 13.99 8.31 2.36
CA GLY A 130 13.97 8.01 0.93
C GLY A 130 13.04 6.84 0.64
N TYR A 131 12.67 6.67 -0.63
CA TYR A 131 11.80 5.58 -1.08
C TYR A 131 12.36 4.92 -2.32
N THR A 132 12.37 3.59 -2.34
CA THR A 132 12.74 2.79 -3.51
C THR A 132 11.94 1.48 -3.55
N GLU A 133 12.00 0.77 -4.67
CA GLU A 133 11.41 -0.55 -4.84
C GLU A 133 12.46 -1.50 -5.39
N ALA A 134 12.63 -2.66 -4.77
CA ALA A 134 13.49 -3.72 -5.27
C ALA A 134 12.72 -4.70 -6.17
N SER A 135 11.38 -4.73 -6.05
CA SER A 135 10.51 -5.54 -6.91
C SER A 135 9.11 -4.93 -7.03
N HIS A 136 8.45 -5.22 -8.16
CA HIS A 136 7.07 -4.89 -8.44
C HIS A 136 6.20 -6.14 -8.44
N GLY A 137 4.92 -6.01 -8.08
CA GLY A 137 3.98 -7.11 -8.05
C GLY A 137 4.18 -8.06 -6.87
N CYS A 138 3.41 -9.15 -6.83
CA CYS A 138 3.42 -10.11 -5.72
C CYS A 138 3.09 -11.51 -6.22
N LYS A 139 3.78 -12.53 -5.70
CA LYS A 139 3.54 -13.92 -6.06
C LYS A 139 2.30 -14.54 -5.40
N HIS A 140 1.69 -13.83 -4.45
CA HIS A 140 0.48 -14.28 -3.77
C HIS A 140 -0.78 -13.85 -4.49
N LEU A 141 -1.88 -14.58 -4.21
CA LEU A 141 -3.20 -14.40 -4.82
C LEU A 141 -4.25 -14.01 -3.78
N CYS A 142 -3.90 -13.10 -2.86
CA CYS A 142 -4.85 -12.60 -1.87
C CYS A 142 -6.03 -11.90 -2.58
N ARG A 143 -7.26 -12.37 -2.33
CA ARG A 143 -8.43 -11.99 -3.13
C ARG A 143 -8.82 -10.52 -3.04
N HIS A 144 -8.53 -9.86 -1.93
CA HIS A 144 -8.84 -8.43 -1.73
C HIS A 144 -7.78 -7.49 -2.31
N CYS A 145 -6.58 -8.02 -2.59
CA CYS A 145 -5.41 -7.21 -2.95
C CYS A 145 -5.51 -6.68 -4.39
N PRO A 146 -5.36 -5.36 -4.61
CA PRO A 146 -5.43 -4.76 -5.94
C PRO A 146 -4.25 -5.12 -6.85
N VAL A 147 -3.16 -5.66 -6.31
CA VAL A 147 -2.02 -6.13 -7.10
C VAL A 147 -2.39 -7.37 -7.92
N VAL A 148 -3.26 -8.23 -7.39
CA VAL A 148 -3.58 -9.54 -7.97
C VAL A 148 -4.27 -9.44 -9.34
N PRO A 149 -5.27 -8.60 -9.57
CA PRO A 149 -5.91 -8.46 -10.89
C PRO A 149 -4.92 -8.10 -12.01
N VAL A 150 -3.85 -7.39 -11.68
CA VAL A 150 -2.85 -6.92 -12.65
C VAL A 150 -1.70 -7.92 -12.77
N TYR A 151 -1.08 -8.32 -11.67
CA TYR A 151 0.13 -9.15 -11.65
C TYR A 151 -0.15 -10.66 -11.62
N ARG A 152 -1.33 -11.11 -11.20
CA ARG A 152 -1.77 -12.52 -11.22
C ARG A 152 -0.75 -13.51 -10.66
N GLY A 153 -0.14 -13.18 -9.52
CA GLY A 153 0.87 -14.03 -8.88
C GLY A 153 2.27 -13.90 -9.48
N LEU A 154 2.50 -12.95 -10.36
CA LEU A 154 3.82 -12.63 -10.89
C LEU A 154 4.45 -11.46 -10.13
N PHE A 155 5.77 -11.44 -10.05
CA PHE A 155 6.53 -10.28 -9.62
C PHE A 155 7.74 -10.06 -10.54
N ARG A 156 8.26 -8.83 -10.55
CA ARG A 156 9.40 -8.41 -11.37
C ARG A 156 10.43 -7.77 -10.46
N ILE A 157 11.67 -8.18 -10.61
CA ILE A 157 12.78 -7.58 -9.87
C ILE A 157 13.30 -6.34 -10.61
N VAL A 158 13.63 -5.31 -9.84
CA VAL A 158 14.44 -4.19 -10.29
C VAL A 158 15.91 -4.59 -10.12
N GLN A 159 16.76 -4.35 -11.13
CA GLN A 159 18.16 -4.74 -11.07
C GLN A 159 18.85 -4.13 -9.84
N ARG A 160 19.63 -4.95 -9.13
CA ARG A 160 20.31 -4.55 -7.89
C ARG A 160 21.07 -3.23 -8.01
N ASP A 161 21.81 -3.07 -9.10
CA ASP A 161 22.62 -1.86 -9.31
C ASP A 161 21.75 -0.62 -9.49
N VAL A 162 20.56 -0.76 -10.11
CA VAL A 162 19.60 0.33 -10.26
C VAL A 162 19.06 0.74 -8.89
N VAL A 163 18.66 -0.22 -8.04
CA VAL A 163 18.18 0.04 -6.68
C VAL A 163 19.24 0.75 -5.85
N LEU A 164 20.47 0.23 -5.83
CA LEU A 164 21.58 0.83 -5.07
C LEU A 164 21.95 2.22 -5.58
N GLN A 165 21.94 2.44 -6.89
CA GLN A 165 22.19 3.74 -7.47
C GLN A 165 21.10 4.76 -7.11
N ASP A 166 19.85 4.34 -7.10
CA ASP A 166 18.73 5.17 -6.67
C ASP A 166 18.85 5.56 -5.18
N ILE A 167 19.23 4.60 -4.33
CA ILE A 167 19.49 4.88 -2.91
C ILE A 167 20.64 5.87 -2.74
N ARG A 168 21.75 5.73 -3.51
CA ARG A 168 22.89 6.68 -3.46
C ARG A 168 22.46 8.11 -3.70
N GLN A 169 21.63 8.38 -4.71
CA GLN A 169 21.10 9.72 -4.98
C GLN A 169 20.32 10.26 -3.77
N GLN A 170 19.53 9.43 -3.13
CA GLN A 170 18.71 9.83 -1.99
C GLN A 170 19.55 10.06 -0.73
N VAL A 171 20.58 9.26 -0.49
CA VAL A 171 21.55 9.49 0.59
C VAL A 171 22.31 10.80 0.39
N VAL A 172 22.77 11.08 -0.83
CA VAL A 172 23.39 12.38 -1.18
C VAL A 172 22.40 13.54 -0.95
N ALA A 173 21.11 13.35 -1.22
CA ALA A 173 20.05 14.31 -0.90
C ALA A 173 19.70 14.38 0.60
N GLY A 174 20.36 13.58 1.43
CA GLY A 174 20.26 13.58 2.88
C GLY A 174 19.25 12.60 3.48
N ALA A 175 18.89 11.52 2.79
CA ALA A 175 18.13 10.42 3.37
C ALA A 175 18.92 9.75 4.51
N GLN A 176 18.23 9.46 5.61
CA GLN A 176 18.74 8.79 6.80
C GLN A 176 18.05 7.44 7.03
N HIS A 177 17.01 7.20 6.25
CA HIS A 177 16.20 5.99 6.26
C HIS A 177 15.67 5.72 4.85
N ILE A 178 15.51 4.45 4.48
CA ILE A 178 14.93 4.04 3.19
C ILE A 178 13.70 3.16 3.45
N THR A 179 12.56 3.55 2.91
CA THR A 179 11.39 2.68 2.82
C THR A 179 11.46 1.88 1.51
N PHE A 180 11.45 0.56 1.60
CA PHE A 180 11.25 -0.32 0.45
C PHE A 180 9.76 -0.50 0.21
N GLY A 181 9.26 0.00 -0.93
CA GLY A 181 7.85 -0.02 -1.31
C GLY A 181 7.38 -1.32 -1.96
N ASP A 182 8.19 -2.36 -1.92
CA ASP A 182 7.83 -3.69 -2.42
C ASP A 182 6.54 -4.18 -1.76
N PRO A 183 5.55 -4.71 -2.52
CA PRO A 183 4.35 -5.29 -1.93
C PRO A 183 4.62 -6.44 -0.97
N ASP A 184 5.74 -7.15 -1.19
CA ASP A 184 6.30 -8.14 -0.27
C ASP A 184 7.79 -8.32 -0.57
N PHE A 185 8.64 -7.83 0.31
CA PHE A 185 10.10 -7.84 0.15
C PHE A 185 10.68 -9.25 0.04
N PHE A 186 10.01 -10.23 0.65
CA PHE A 186 10.41 -11.64 0.57
C PHE A 186 9.73 -12.41 -0.58
N ASN A 187 9.15 -11.73 -1.57
CA ASN A 187 8.81 -12.38 -2.85
C ASN A 187 10.02 -13.06 -3.49
N GLY A 188 11.20 -12.45 -3.36
CA GLY A 188 12.48 -12.97 -3.84
C GLY A 188 13.63 -12.76 -2.86
N PRO A 189 13.74 -13.51 -1.74
CA PRO A 189 14.75 -13.25 -0.73
C PRO A 189 16.18 -13.34 -1.25
N ARG A 190 16.45 -14.19 -2.25
CA ARG A 190 17.77 -14.26 -2.93
C ARG A 190 18.15 -13.00 -3.70
N HIS A 191 17.16 -12.15 -4.01
CA HIS A 191 17.37 -10.83 -4.61
C HIS A 191 17.42 -9.73 -3.54
N ALA A 192 16.49 -9.77 -2.60
CA ALA A 192 16.30 -8.75 -1.58
C ALA A 192 17.46 -8.69 -0.54
N VAL A 193 17.88 -9.84 -0.02
CA VAL A 193 18.95 -9.92 1.01
C VAL A 193 20.26 -9.31 0.54
N PRO A 194 20.82 -9.65 -0.65
CA PRO A 194 22.04 -9.02 -1.13
C PRO A 194 21.96 -7.49 -1.33
N ILE A 195 20.76 -6.94 -1.51
CA ILE A 195 20.55 -5.48 -1.60
C ILE A 195 20.79 -4.85 -0.23
N VAL A 196 20.14 -5.34 0.83
CA VAL A 196 20.27 -4.76 2.17
C VAL A 196 21.64 -5.01 2.80
N GLU A 197 22.30 -6.12 2.46
CA GLU A 197 23.69 -6.37 2.85
C GLU A 197 24.65 -5.36 2.20
N ALA A 198 24.47 -5.07 0.90
CA ALA A 198 25.25 -4.06 0.20
C ALA A 198 24.96 -2.65 0.72
N LEU A 199 23.68 -2.36 1.00
CA LEU A 199 23.25 -1.10 1.62
C LEU A 199 23.97 -0.88 2.95
N HIS A 200 23.93 -1.85 3.84
CA HIS A 200 24.58 -1.78 5.15
C HIS A 200 26.10 -1.69 5.06
N SER A 201 26.72 -2.41 4.10
CA SER A 201 28.15 -2.33 3.86
C SER A 201 28.60 -0.95 3.39
N GLU A 202 27.80 -0.26 2.56
CA GLU A 202 28.13 1.06 2.03
C GLU A 202 27.78 2.19 3.03
N TRP A 203 26.67 2.03 3.77
CA TRP A 203 26.20 3.00 4.79
C TRP A 203 25.77 2.29 6.08
N PRO A 204 26.69 1.99 6.98
CA PRO A 204 26.39 1.25 8.22
C PRO A 204 25.35 1.92 9.14
N GLU A 205 25.17 3.25 9.04
CA GLU A 205 24.21 4.00 9.86
C GLU A 205 22.83 4.18 9.19
N LEU A 206 22.73 3.86 7.89
CA LEU A 206 21.47 3.99 7.18
C LEU A 206 20.51 2.89 7.64
N THR A 207 19.30 3.30 7.97
CA THR A 207 18.24 2.38 8.39
C THR A 207 17.22 2.17 7.29
N TYR A 208 16.41 1.13 7.40
CA TYR A 208 15.35 0.89 6.43
C TYR A 208 14.15 0.17 7.04
N ASP A 209 13.02 0.18 6.34
CA ASP A 209 11.84 -0.64 6.59
C ASP A 209 11.39 -1.37 5.32
N VAL A 210 10.65 -2.44 5.53
CA VAL A 210 10.13 -3.31 4.48
C VAL A 210 8.71 -3.77 4.77
N THR A 211 7.96 -4.15 3.73
CA THR A 211 6.71 -4.89 3.88
C THR A 211 6.97 -6.38 3.64
N ILE A 212 6.56 -7.23 4.57
CA ILE A 212 6.67 -8.69 4.44
C ILE A 212 5.38 -9.34 4.93
N LYS A 213 4.84 -10.25 4.15
CA LYS A 213 3.67 -11.04 4.49
C LYS A 213 3.95 -11.99 5.67
N VAL A 214 2.96 -12.18 6.57
CA VAL A 214 3.09 -13.10 7.73
C VAL A 214 3.61 -14.49 7.32
N GLU A 215 3.05 -15.07 6.25
CA GLU A 215 3.49 -16.35 5.70
C GLU A 215 4.99 -16.38 5.38
N HIS A 216 5.53 -15.29 4.82
CA HIS A 216 6.95 -15.18 4.50
C HIS A 216 7.84 -14.94 5.73
N LEU A 217 7.34 -14.23 6.74
CA LEU A 217 8.05 -14.12 8.03
C LEU A 217 8.26 -15.49 8.67
N LEU A 218 7.26 -16.37 8.58
CA LEU A 218 7.35 -17.73 9.09
C LEU A 218 8.25 -18.63 8.22
N ASN A 219 8.10 -18.57 6.89
CA ASN A 219 8.81 -19.43 5.94
C ASN A 219 10.29 -19.08 5.81
N HIS A 220 10.67 -17.84 6.13
CA HIS A 220 12.03 -17.31 6.03
C HIS A 220 12.53 -16.76 7.38
N ARG A 221 12.12 -17.40 8.47
CA ARG A 221 12.48 -16.98 9.83
C ARG A 221 13.98 -16.86 10.06
N GLU A 222 14.78 -17.66 9.35
CA GLU A 222 16.24 -17.65 9.39
C GLU A 222 16.85 -16.34 8.83
N LEU A 223 16.08 -15.55 8.06
CA LEU A 223 16.53 -14.27 7.50
C LEU A 223 16.22 -13.07 8.40
N LEU A 224 15.39 -13.24 9.44
CA LEU A 224 15.06 -12.13 10.36
C LEU A 224 16.30 -11.58 11.08
N PRO A 225 17.27 -12.39 11.55
CA PRO A 225 18.52 -11.88 12.09
C PRO A 225 19.33 -11.06 11.07
N VAL A 226 19.28 -11.41 9.78
CA VAL A 226 19.97 -10.65 8.73
C VAL A 226 19.34 -9.26 8.56
N LEU A 227 18.01 -9.18 8.54
CA LEU A 227 17.32 -7.88 8.51
C LEU A 227 17.73 -7.01 9.70
N LYS A 228 17.79 -7.60 10.91
CA LYS A 228 18.22 -6.88 12.11
C LYS A 228 19.67 -6.42 12.01
N ALA A 229 20.56 -7.29 11.59
CA ALA A 229 21.99 -6.98 11.46
C ALA A 229 22.30 -5.92 10.39
N THR A 230 21.40 -5.76 9.40
CA THR A 230 21.52 -4.76 8.33
C THR A 230 20.71 -3.49 8.60
N ASN A 231 20.30 -3.23 9.85
CA ASN A 231 19.57 -2.04 10.29
C ASN A 231 18.12 -1.90 9.79
N CYS A 232 17.42 -3.01 9.56
CA CYS A 232 15.95 -2.95 9.47
C CYS A 232 15.37 -2.50 10.81
N LEU A 233 14.60 -1.43 10.82
CA LEU A 233 13.99 -0.92 12.05
C LEU A 233 12.65 -1.58 12.34
N PHE A 234 11.82 -1.75 11.33
CA PHE A 234 10.52 -2.39 11.46
C PHE A 234 10.10 -3.06 10.16
N VAL A 235 9.18 -3.99 10.31
CA VAL A 235 8.53 -4.68 9.19
C VAL A 235 7.03 -4.37 9.24
N THR A 236 6.49 -3.84 8.15
CA THR A 236 5.05 -3.75 7.96
C THR A 236 4.51 -5.10 7.50
N SER A 237 3.42 -5.57 8.09
CA SER A 237 2.79 -6.83 7.67
C SER A 237 1.28 -6.70 7.64
N ALA A 238 0.70 -6.98 6.48
CA ALA A 238 -0.73 -6.96 6.26
C ALA A 238 -1.37 -8.22 6.86
N VAL A 239 -1.80 -8.14 8.12
CA VAL A 239 -2.46 -9.22 8.87
C VAL A 239 -3.92 -9.35 8.48
N GLU A 240 -4.58 -8.22 8.23
CA GLU A 240 -5.97 -7.98 7.85
C GLU A 240 -6.96 -8.26 8.98
N THR A 241 -6.94 -9.43 9.56
CA THR A 241 -7.87 -9.83 10.64
C THR A 241 -7.28 -10.96 11.47
N LEU A 242 -7.86 -11.19 12.65
CA LEU A 242 -7.55 -12.32 13.52
C LEU A 242 -8.62 -13.43 13.45
N ASP A 243 -9.57 -13.32 12.54
CA ASP A 243 -10.59 -14.33 12.26
C ASP A 243 -10.11 -15.25 11.12
N ASP A 244 -9.82 -16.51 11.46
CA ASP A 244 -9.29 -17.49 10.50
C ASP A 244 -10.27 -17.81 9.36
N ALA A 245 -11.57 -17.72 9.60
CA ALA A 245 -12.58 -17.92 8.55
C ALA A 245 -12.52 -16.77 7.52
N VAL A 246 -12.35 -15.53 7.98
CA VAL A 246 -12.16 -14.37 7.11
C VAL A 246 -10.81 -14.41 6.40
N LEU A 247 -9.73 -14.80 7.09
CA LEU A 247 -8.41 -15.01 6.47
C LEU A 247 -8.46 -16.02 5.33
N GLY A 248 -9.22 -17.11 5.50
CA GLY A 248 -9.50 -18.09 4.46
C GLY A 248 -10.23 -17.49 3.24
N LYS A 249 -11.25 -16.64 3.46
CA LYS A 249 -11.97 -15.94 2.39
C LYS A 249 -11.07 -14.95 1.64
N LEU A 250 -10.19 -14.26 2.35
CA LEU A 250 -9.19 -13.35 1.77
C LEU A 250 -8.03 -14.09 1.08
N ALA A 251 -7.90 -15.41 1.26
CA ALA A 251 -6.78 -16.23 0.78
C ALA A 251 -5.42 -15.69 1.27
N LYS A 252 -5.33 -15.35 2.56
CA LYS A 252 -4.11 -14.72 3.14
C LYS A 252 -2.94 -15.69 3.31
N GLY A 253 -3.18 -17.00 3.41
CA GLY A 253 -2.13 -18.01 3.58
C GLY A 253 -1.54 -18.09 4.99
N HIS A 254 -2.12 -17.39 5.97
CA HIS A 254 -1.76 -17.51 7.39
C HIS A 254 -3.02 -17.59 8.25
N THR A 255 -2.84 -17.92 9.53
CA THR A 255 -3.85 -17.98 10.57
C THR A 255 -3.53 -16.98 11.67
N ARG A 256 -4.46 -16.79 12.63
CA ARG A 256 -4.21 -16.05 13.87
C ARG A 256 -2.97 -16.60 14.61
N ALA A 257 -2.93 -17.91 14.80
CA ALA A 257 -1.76 -18.55 15.47
C ALA A 257 -0.46 -18.30 14.71
N GLY A 258 -0.48 -18.31 13.37
CA GLY A 258 0.67 -17.95 12.54
C GLY A 258 1.11 -16.50 12.74
N PHE A 259 0.18 -15.57 12.86
CA PHE A 259 0.51 -14.18 13.16
C PHE A 259 1.12 -14.01 14.56
N GLU A 260 0.55 -14.66 15.58
CA GLU A 260 1.08 -14.63 16.95
C GLU A 260 2.50 -15.21 17.02
N GLU A 261 2.78 -16.29 16.28
CA GLU A 261 4.13 -16.85 16.16
C GLU A 261 5.10 -15.88 15.43
N ALA A 262 4.66 -15.24 14.34
CA ALA A 262 5.47 -14.25 13.65
C ALA A 262 5.81 -13.06 14.57
N LEU A 263 4.85 -12.58 15.34
CA LEU A 263 5.05 -11.51 16.33
C LEU A 263 6.09 -11.92 17.39
N ARG A 264 5.99 -13.17 17.89
CA ARG A 264 6.96 -13.71 18.86
C ARG A 264 8.38 -13.78 18.27
N LEU A 265 8.51 -14.24 17.02
CA LEU A 265 9.81 -14.30 16.31
C LEU A 265 10.40 -12.90 16.08
N MET A 266 9.59 -11.94 15.69
CA MET A 266 10.00 -10.55 15.49
C MET A 266 10.52 -9.94 16.82
N ARG A 267 9.78 -10.12 17.91
CA ARG A 267 10.20 -9.69 19.26
C ARG A 267 11.50 -10.33 19.70
N ALA A 268 11.64 -11.65 19.52
CA ALA A 268 12.86 -12.39 19.87
C ALA A 268 14.08 -11.92 19.07
N THR A 269 13.89 -11.43 17.83
CA THR A 269 14.95 -10.88 16.97
C THR A 269 15.23 -9.41 17.27
N GLY A 270 14.37 -8.73 18.03
CA GLY A 270 14.45 -7.29 18.30
C GLY A 270 14.06 -6.43 17.08
N LEU A 271 13.22 -6.96 16.19
CA LEU A 271 12.61 -6.25 15.08
C LEU A 271 11.20 -5.78 15.48
N ALA A 272 10.87 -4.53 15.22
CA ALA A 272 9.52 -4.04 15.42
C ALA A 272 8.60 -4.57 14.30
N LEU A 273 7.39 -5.01 14.67
CA LEU A 273 6.33 -5.35 13.72
C LEU A 273 5.30 -4.21 13.67
N SER A 274 4.97 -3.74 12.48
CA SER A 274 3.88 -2.78 12.22
C SER A 274 2.74 -3.52 11.52
N PRO A 275 1.81 -4.15 12.25
CA PRO A 275 0.73 -4.90 11.65
C PRO A 275 -0.36 -3.95 11.12
N THR A 276 -0.95 -4.30 9.97
CA THR A 276 -2.11 -3.59 9.42
C THR A 276 -3.33 -4.48 9.38
N PHE A 277 -4.52 -3.85 9.58
CA PHE A 277 -5.77 -4.58 9.73
C PHE A 277 -6.90 -3.98 8.90
N ILE A 278 -7.84 -4.83 8.49
CA ILE A 278 -9.12 -4.50 7.88
C ILE A 278 -10.22 -5.12 8.76
N PRO A 279 -10.53 -4.52 9.93
CA PRO A 279 -11.43 -5.15 10.90
C PRO A 279 -12.89 -5.19 10.45
N PHE A 280 -13.30 -4.33 9.51
CA PHE A 280 -14.66 -4.34 8.98
C PHE A 280 -14.72 -4.98 7.60
N THR A 281 -15.20 -6.21 7.57
CA THR A 281 -15.45 -7.01 6.36
C THR A 281 -16.93 -7.41 6.30
N PRO A 282 -17.45 -7.88 5.14
CA PRO A 282 -18.82 -8.38 5.05
C PRO A 282 -19.15 -9.56 6.00
N TRP A 283 -18.13 -10.21 6.53
CA TRP A 283 -18.24 -11.40 7.40
C TRP A 283 -17.97 -11.09 8.87
N THR A 284 -17.42 -9.95 9.19
CA THR A 284 -17.13 -9.55 10.58
C THR A 284 -18.43 -9.54 11.40
N THR A 285 -18.38 -10.11 12.61
CA THR A 285 -19.46 -10.00 13.60
C THR A 285 -19.07 -8.99 14.67
N LEU A 286 -20.07 -8.52 15.44
CA LEU A 286 -19.80 -7.59 16.54
C LEU A 286 -18.87 -8.23 17.59
N GLU A 287 -19.05 -9.52 17.87
CA GLU A 287 -18.18 -10.23 18.81
C GLU A 287 -16.77 -10.41 18.26
N ALA A 288 -16.62 -10.72 16.96
CA ALA A 288 -15.29 -10.80 16.32
C ALA A 288 -14.53 -9.46 16.38
N TYR A 289 -15.25 -8.33 16.27
CA TYR A 289 -14.63 -7.02 16.44
C TYR A 289 -14.20 -6.76 17.89
N ARG A 290 -15.01 -7.16 18.86
CA ARG A 290 -14.65 -7.08 20.29
C ARG A 290 -13.45 -7.97 20.62
N GLU A 291 -13.43 -9.20 20.11
CA GLU A 291 -12.28 -10.11 20.26
C GLU A 291 -11.01 -9.55 19.61
N PHE A 292 -11.13 -8.89 18.47
CA PHE A 292 -10.02 -8.20 17.82
C PHE A 292 -9.42 -7.12 18.73
N LEU A 293 -10.26 -6.30 19.38
CA LEU A 293 -9.78 -5.28 20.32
C LEU A 293 -9.10 -5.92 21.53
N ARG A 294 -9.68 -6.98 22.12
CA ARG A 294 -9.07 -7.72 23.24
C ARG A 294 -7.71 -8.29 22.84
N ALA A 295 -7.64 -8.91 21.68
CA ALA A 295 -6.38 -9.49 21.20
C ALA A 295 -5.29 -8.43 20.96
N LEU A 296 -5.62 -7.23 20.47
CA LEU A 296 -4.65 -6.14 20.35
C LEU A 296 -4.10 -5.70 21.70
N LEU A 297 -4.93 -5.72 22.74
CA LEU A 297 -4.53 -5.40 24.10
C LEU A 297 -3.63 -6.49 24.68
N ASP A 298 -4.06 -7.77 24.60
CA ASP A 298 -3.35 -8.93 25.11
C ASP A 298 -1.99 -9.12 24.42
N LEU A 299 -1.92 -8.81 23.12
CA LEU A 299 -0.69 -8.88 22.34
C LEU A 299 0.17 -7.61 22.46
N GLU A 300 -0.22 -6.64 23.29
CA GLU A 300 0.51 -5.36 23.49
C GLU A 300 0.75 -4.58 22.16
N LEU A 301 -0.25 -4.57 21.28
CA LEU A 301 -0.14 -3.96 19.95
C LEU A 301 -0.80 -2.57 19.84
N VAL A 302 -1.45 -2.07 20.88
CA VAL A 302 -2.22 -0.81 20.86
C VAL A 302 -1.40 0.37 20.31
N GLU A 303 -0.15 0.51 20.75
CA GLU A 303 0.73 1.58 20.30
C GLU A 303 1.41 1.31 18.95
N GLN A 304 1.40 0.06 18.46
CA GLN A 304 1.94 -0.32 17.15
C GLN A 304 0.91 -0.13 16.03
N VAL A 305 -0.38 -0.25 16.36
CA VAL A 305 -1.49 -0.11 15.40
C VAL A 305 -1.95 1.35 15.34
N ALA A 306 -1.94 1.95 14.16
CA ALA A 306 -2.49 3.29 14.00
C ALA A 306 -4.01 3.27 14.20
N PRO A 307 -4.61 4.29 14.87
CA PRO A 307 -6.05 4.30 15.17
C PRO A 307 -6.93 4.04 13.96
N ILE A 308 -6.58 4.58 12.79
CA ILE A 308 -7.35 4.36 11.56
C ILE A 308 -7.46 2.87 11.20
N GLN A 309 -6.47 2.03 11.53
CA GLN A 309 -6.50 0.59 11.29
C GLN A 309 -7.61 -0.12 12.08
N LEU A 310 -8.14 0.52 13.13
CA LEU A 310 -9.28 0.00 13.91
C LEU A 310 -10.62 0.29 13.22
N ALA A 311 -10.63 1.06 12.14
CA ALA A 311 -11.83 1.51 11.44
C ALA A 311 -11.80 1.28 9.92
N ILE A 312 -10.76 0.58 9.40
CA ILE A 312 -10.69 0.30 7.97
C ILE A 312 -11.78 -0.68 7.58
N ARG A 313 -12.54 -0.27 6.57
CA ARG A 313 -13.57 -1.08 5.92
C ARG A 313 -13.01 -1.66 4.63
N LEU A 314 -13.25 -2.95 4.39
CA LEU A 314 -12.80 -3.65 3.20
C LEU A 314 -13.25 -2.90 1.93
N LEU A 315 -12.30 -2.46 1.13
CA LEU A 315 -12.56 -1.87 -0.19
C LEU A 315 -12.74 -2.99 -1.22
N LEU A 316 -13.77 -2.88 -2.03
CA LEU A 316 -14.06 -3.86 -3.07
C LEU A 316 -14.01 -3.19 -4.45
N PRO A 317 -12.82 -3.01 -5.04
CA PRO A 317 -12.67 -2.40 -6.35
C PRO A 317 -13.11 -3.34 -7.46
N GLU A 318 -13.30 -2.80 -8.66
CA GLU A 318 -13.49 -3.61 -9.86
C GLU A 318 -12.28 -4.55 -10.08
N GLY A 319 -12.54 -5.78 -10.56
CA GLY A 319 -11.50 -6.79 -10.76
C GLY A 319 -11.02 -7.50 -9.48
N SER A 320 -11.56 -7.16 -8.29
CA SER A 320 -11.25 -7.89 -7.06
C SER A 320 -11.66 -9.35 -7.17
N LEU A 321 -10.75 -10.29 -6.83
CA LEU A 321 -11.07 -11.72 -6.80
C LEU A 321 -12.09 -12.10 -5.72
N LEU A 322 -12.43 -11.20 -4.80
CA LEU A 322 -13.55 -11.40 -3.87
C LEU A 322 -14.89 -11.47 -4.58
N LEU A 323 -15.02 -10.88 -5.77
CA LEU A 323 -16.23 -10.97 -6.60
C LEU A 323 -16.47 -12.37 -7.16
N GLU A 324 -15.49 -13.26 -7.13
CA GLU A 324 -15.64 -14.67 -7.49
C GLU A 324 -16.35 -15.49 -6.40
N LEU A 325 -16.42 -14.96 -5.16
CA LEU A 325 -17.16 -15.60 -4.09
C LEU A 325 -18.66 -15.34 -4.28
N SER A 326 -19.44 -16.41 -4.51
CA SER A 326 -20.89 -16.32 -4.79
C SER A 326 -21.67 -15.59 -3.68
N GLU A 327 -21.24 -15.72 -2.43
CA GLU A 327 -21.83 -15.07 -1.26
C GLU A 327 -21.64 -13.54 -1.24
N MET A 328 -20.68 -13.02 -2.01
CA MET A 328 -20.47 -11.56 -2.12
C MET A 328 -21.61 -10.88 -2.86
N TRP A 329 -22.14 -11.52 -3.90
CA TRP A 329 -23.21 -10.93 -4.71
C TRP A 329 -24.50 -10.65 -3.96
N ALA A 330 -24.76 -11.38 -2.87
CA ALA A 330 -25.89 -11.13 -1.98
C ALA A 330 -25.68 -9.91 -1.04
N ARG A 331 -24.47 -9.35 -1.00
CA ARG A 331 -24.09 -8.30 -0.02
C ARG A 331 -23.66 -7.00 -0.67
N ILE A 332 -23.28 -7.02 -1.96
CA ILE A 332 -22.82 -5.85 -2.69
C ILE A 332 -23.97 -5.11 -3.37
N GLN A 333 -23.77 -3.82 -3.55
CA GLN A 333 -24.60 -2.94 -4.39
C GLN A 333 -23.96 -2.78 -5.77
N PRO A 334 -24.67 -2.21 -6.75
CA PRO A 334 -24.09 -1.85 -8.03
C PRO A 334 -22.80 -1.00 -7.88
N PHE A 335 -21.88 -1.15 -8.80
CA PHE A 335 -20.61 -0.42 -8.78
C PHE A 335 -20.85 1.09 -8.72
N ASP A 336 -20.29 1.73 -7.70
CA ASP A 336 -20.31 3.18 -7.56
C ASP A 336 -19.10 3.77 -8.30
N THR A 337 -19.37 4.40 -9.45
CA THR A 337 -18.35 5.02 -10.28
C THR A 337 -17.67 6.21 -9.63
N ARG A 338 -18.27 6.86 -8.63
CA ARG A 338 -17.67 7.97 -7.87
C ARG A 338 -16.76 7.47 -6.77
N ALA A 339 -17.20 6.41 -6.09
CA ALA A 339 -16.43 5.76 -5.05
C ALA A 339 -15.39 4.78 -5.61
N LEU A 340 -15.49 4.36 -6.87
CA LEU A 340 -14.65 3.35 -7.55
C LEU A 340 -14.63 2.00 -6.82
N CYS A 341 -15.76 1.59 -6.31
CA CYS A 341 -15.89 0.31 -5.61
C CYS A 341 -17.34 -0.19 -5.65
N TYR A 342 -17.51 -1.46 -5.30
CA TYR A 342 -18.81 -2.04 -4.98
C TYR A 342 -19.11 -1.76 -3.52
N PRO A 343 -20.10 -0.89 -3.18
CA PRO A 343 -20.54 -0.73 -1.81
C PRO A 343 -21.13 -2.06 -1.31
N TRP A 344 -20.90 -2.37 -0.05
CA TRP A 344 -21.45 -3.56 0.57
C TRP A 344 -22.00 -3.24 1.96
N GLN A 345 -22.89 -4.08 2.46
CA GLN A 345 -23.48 -3.97 3.79
C GLN A 345 -23.18 -5.22 4.60
N ASN A 346 -22.98 -5.05 5.89
CA ASN A 346 -22.85 -6.18 6.79
C ASN A 346 -24.24 -6.82 7.01
N ALA A 347 -24.27 -8.11 7.33
CA ALA A 347 -25.52 -8.79 7.69
C ALA A 347 -26.15 -8.20 8.97
N ASP A 348 -25.32 -7.70 9.89
CA ASP A 348 -25.73 -6.96 11.09
C ASP A 348 -25.45 -5.46 10.88
N GLY A 349 -26.51 -4.68 10.59
CA GLY A 349 -26.40 -3.23 10.38
C GLY A 349 -25.80 -2.46 11.56
N ARG A 350 -25.77 -3.04 12.77
CA ARG A 350 -25.09 -2.43 13.92
C ARG A 350 -23.59 -2.28 13.67
N LEU A 351 -22.98 -3.19 12.90
CA LEU A 351 -21.54 -3.08 12.53
C LEU A 351 -21.27 -1.94 11.55
N ASP A 352 -22.18 -1.67 10.63
CA ASP A 352 -22.04 -0.53 9.72
C ASP A 352 -22.12 0.80 10.50
N VAL A 353 -23.01 0.87 11.48
CA VAL A 353 -23.12 2.01 12.41
C VAL A 353 -21.85 2.14 13.25
N LEU A 354 -21.39 1.03 13.85
CA LEU A 354 -20.17 1.01 14.67
C LEU A 354 -18.95 1.47 13.85
N CYS A 355 -18.77 0.96 12.64
CA CYS A 355 -17.67 1.37 11.74
C CYS A 355 -17.68 2.88 11.53
N THR A 356 -18.83 3.46 11.20
CA THR A 356 -18.96 4.90 10.99
C THR A 356 -18.64 5.69 12.27
N SER A 357 -19.17 5.24 13.40
CA SER A 357 -18.95 5.88 14.71
C SER A 357 -17.48 5.84 15.13
N VAL A 358 -16.79 4.71 14.89
CA VAL A 358 -15.35 4.58 15.16
C VAL A 358 -14.54 5.51 14.25
N GLN A 359 -14.86 5.60 12.95
CA GLN A 359 -14.21 6.52 12.01
C GLN A 359 -14.35 7.99 12.44
N GLU A 360 -15.55 8.39 12.86
CA GLU A 360 -15.82 9.75 13.34
C GLU A 360 -15.08 10.05 14.65
N LEU A 361 -15.06 9.08 15.57
CA LEU A 361 -14.32 9.17 16.83
C LEU A 361 -12.84 9.39 16.56
N ILE A 362 -12.21 8.53 15.75
CA ILE A 362 -10.78 8.64 15.41
C ILE A 362 -10.47 10.01 14.81
N LYS A 363 -11.22 10.41 13.78
CA LYS A 363 -11.04 11.71 13.11
C LYS A 363 -11.16 12.89 14.07
N ARG A 364 -12.06 12.83 15.05
CA ARG A 364 -12.25 13.85 16.07
C ARG A 364 -11.08 13.88 17.05
N GLU A 365 -10.67 12.72 17.57
CA GLU A 365 -9.68 12.63 18.63
C GLU A 365 -8.26 12.84 18.11
N GLU A 366 -7.94 12.42 16.88
CA GLU A 366 -6.65 12.77 16.23
C GLU A 366 -6.50 14.26 16.02
N ARG A 367 -7.56 14.99 15.64
CA ARG A 367 -7.55 16.47 15.59
C ARG A 367 -7.26 17.10 16.96
N ARG A 368 -7.66 16.43 18.05
CA ARG A 368 -7.38 16.84 19.43
C ARG A 368 -6.01 16.38 19.93
N ARG A 369 -5.24 15.70 19.07
CA ARG A 369 -3.91 15.15 19.37
C ARG A 369 -3.91 14.17 20.56
N LYS A 370 -4.99 13.39 20.70
CA LYS A 370 -5.07 12.34 21.68
C LYS A 370 -4.11 11.19 21.35
N SER A 371 -3.56 10.55 22.39
CA SER A 371 -2.71 9.37 22.22
C SER A 371 -3.49 8.19 21.62
N ARG A 372 -2.76 7.25 21.01
CA ARG A 372 -3.37 6.01 20.50
C ARG A 372 -4.11 5.24 21.59
N TRP A 373 -3.56 5.22 22.79
CA TRP A 373 -4.16 4.59 23.97
C TRP A 373 -5.49 5.23 24.36
N GLU A 374 -5.56 6.57 24.43
CA GLU A 374 -6.80 7.27 24.73
C GLU A 374 -7.89 7.03 23.67
N ILE A 375 -7.47 6.99 22.38
CA ILE A 375 -8.38 6.70 21.28
C ILE A 375 -8.85 5.24 21.34
N PHE A 376 -7.94 4.29 21.57
CA PHE A 376 -8.25 2.88 21.70
C PHE A 376 -9.25 2.61 22.83
N ARG A 377 -9.05 3.23 23.99
CA ARG A 377 -9.97 3.10 25.12
C ARG A 377 -11.39 3.57 24.77
N GLN A 378 -11.52 4.72 24.10
CA GLN A 378 -12.84 5.20 23.68
C GLN A 378 -13.49 4.28 22.63
N ILE A 379 -12.69 3.65 21.75
CA ILE A 379 -13.20 2.65 20.80
C ILE A 379 -13.66 1.39 21.53
N TRP A 380 -12.91 0.97 22.55
CA TRP A 380 -13.27 -0.17 23.39
C TRP A 380 -14.64 0.04 24.07
N ASP A 381 -14.83 1.21 24.67
CA ASP A 381 -16.11 1.58 25.30
C ASP A 381 -17.25 1.64 24.27
N LEU A 382 -16.99 2.22 23.09
CA LEU A 382 -17.97 2.34 22.00
C LEU A 382 -18.39 0.96 21.44
N ALA A 383 -17.46 0.02 21.38
CA ALA A 383 -17.71 -1.35 20.93
C ALA A 383 -18.33 -2.23 22.01
N GLU A 384 -18.44 -1.73 23.25
CA GLU A 384 -18.87 -2.53 24.42
C GLU A 384 -18.05 -3.81 24.59
N ALA A 385 -16.70 -3.69 24.48
CA ALA A 385 -15.78 -4.84 24.47
C ALA A 385 -15.59 -5.50 25.86
N GLY A 386 -16.30 -5.03 26.87
CA GLY A 386 -16.25 -5.47 28.25
C GLY A 386 -15.59 -4.43 29.17
N GLU A 387 -15.35 -4.81 30.42
CA GLU A 387 -14.62 -3.96 31.36
C GLU A 387 -13.16 -3.78 30.90
N PHE A 388 -12.70 -2.52 30.84
CA PHE A 388 -11.34 -2.23 30.41
C PHE A 388 -10.36 -2.59 31.54
N PRO A 389 -9.32 -3.43 31.29
CA PRO A 389 -8.39 -3.84 32.33
C PRO A 389 -7.61 -2.65 32.93
N VAL A 390 -7.61 -2.53 34.26
CA VAL A 390 -6.96 -1.41 34.98
C VAL A 390 -5.44 -1.48 34.84
N ASP A 391 -4.86 -2.69 34.80
CA ASP A 391 -3.43 -2.96 34.74
C ASP A 391 -2.93 -3.31 33.32
N ALA A 392 -3.63 -2.84 32.29
CA ALA A 392 -3.24 -3.12 30.91
C ALA A 392 -1.81 -2.62 30.62
N PRO A 393 -0.92 -3.45 30.04
CA PRO A 393 0.46 -3.08 29.80
C PRO A 393 0.56 -1.96 28.78
N MET A 394 1.27 -0.89 29.13
CA MET A 394 1.49 0.25 28.22
C MET A 394 2.92 0.20 27.67
N VAL A 395 3.05 -0.05 26.38
CA VAL A 395 4.31 0.14 25.66
C VAL A 395 4.45 1.61 25.28
N SER A 396 5.60 2.21 25.57
CA SER A 396 5.83 3.62 25.20
C SER A 396 5.88 3.77 23.67
N ARG A 397 5.06 4.66 23.12
CA ARG A 397 5.09 5.01 21.67
C ARG A 397 6.46 5.48 21.20
N ALA A 398 7.22 6.16 22.07
CA ALA A 398 8.57 6.66 21.77
C ALA A 398 9.57 5.55 21.39
N THR A 399 9.31 4.31 21.79
CA THR A 399 10.19 3.17 21.49
C THR A 399 9.83 2.45 20.18
N ILE A 400 8.73 2.82 19.54
CA ILE A 400 8.22 2.16 18.33
C ILE A 400 8.51 3.06 17.14
N PRO A 401 9.36 2.64 16.17
CA PRO A 401 9.60 3.41 14.95
C PRO A 401 8.33 3.47 14.08
N TYR A 402 8.07 4.62 13.46
CA TYR A 402 6.94 4.78 12.55
C TYR A 402 7.17 5.93 11.54
N LEU A 403 6.49 5.84 10.40
CA LEU A 403 6.42 6.91 9.42
C LEU A 403 5.31 7.91 9.79
N THR A 404 5.54 9.21 9.56
CA THR A 404 4.54 10.27 9.82
C THR A 404 3.36 10.21 8.87
N GLU A 405 3.56 9.64 7.68
CA GLU A 405 2.53 9.34 6.68
C GLU A 405 2.58 7.84 6.40
N PRO A 406 1.98 7.00 7.23
CA PRO A 406 1.99 5.57 7.00
C PRO A 406 1.10 5.22 5.79
N TRP A 407 1.62 4.34 4.93
CA TRP A 407 0.86 3.77 3.82
C TRP A 407 -0.10 2.73 4.38
N TYR A 408 -1.39 2.98 4.19
CA TYR A 408 -2.44 2.00 4.45
C TYR A 408 -2.94 1.48 3.09
N CYS A 409 -2.66 0.21 2.80
CA CYS A 409 -3.16 -0.47 1.60
C CYS A 409 -4.62 -0.84 1.74
#